data_a79caad030c647c40917a013bd6bd78a
#
_entry.id   a79caad030c647c40917a013bd6bd78a
#
_cell.length_a   1.000
_cell.length_b   1.000
_cell.length_c   1.000
_cell.angle_alpha   90.00
_cell.angle_beta   90.00
_cell.angle_gamma   90.00
#
_symmetry.space_group_name_H-M   'P 1'
#
loop_
_entity.id
_entity.type
_entity.pdbx_description
1 polymer ?
#
loop_
_entity_poly.entity_id
_entity_poly.type
_entity_poly.pdbx_seq_one_letter_code
_entity_poly.pdbx_strand_id
1 'polypeptide(L)'
;GSTGRRAGGRRERRAAHRRARCRYCGPVHLKTLTIKGFKSFASSTTLRLEPGITAVVGPNGSGKSNVVDALTWVMGEQGAKNLRGGSMADVIFAGAGSRPALGRAEVSLTIDNTDGVLPIDYTEVTISRTLFRGGGSEYRINGTACRLLDVQELLSDTGLGRQMHVIVGQGQLDAVLSATPED
;
A
#
# COMPACT_ATOMS: atom_id res chain seq x y z
N GLY A 1 -60.48 -32.37 30.95
CA GLY A 1 -59.66 -31.22 30.95
C GLY A 1 -58.30 -31.55 30.34
N SER A 2 -58.05 -31.07 29.12
CA SER A 2 -56.83 -31.32 28.37
C SER A 2 -55.96 -30.07 28.37
N THR A 3 -54.77 -30.17 28.90
CA THR A 3 -53.77 -29.11 28.86
C THR A 3 -52.73 -29.39 27.77
N GLY A 4 -52.88 -28.70 26.65
CA GLY A 4 -51.87 -28.68 25.58
C GLY A 4 -50.79 -27.64 25.88
N ARG A 5 -49.56 -28.10 26.13
CA ARG A 5 -48.37 -27.22 26.24
C ARG A 5 -47.78 -26.97 24.89
N ARG A 6 -47.78 -25.71 24.48
CA ARG A 6 -47.00 -25.22 23.34
C ARG A 6 -45.55 -25.06 23.76
N ALA A 7 -44.66 -25.88 23.23
CA ALA A 7 -43.21 -25.69 23.25
C ALA A 7 -42.74 -25.57 21.80
N GLY A 8 -42.58 -24.38 21.35
CA GLY A 8 -42.05 -24.13 20.01
C GLY A 8 -41.68 -22.65 19.86
N GLY A 9 -40.45 -22.30 20.02
CA GLY A 9 -40.07 -20.89 19.81
C GLY A 9 -38.67 -20.50 20.20
N ARG A 10 -37.74 -21.43 20.38
CA ARG A 10 -36.37 -21.08 20.76
C ARG A 10 -35.25 -21.71 19.92
N ARG A 11 -35.55 -22.29 18.77
CA ARG A 11 -34.51 -22.92 17.93
C ARG A 11 -34.14 -22.17 16.63
N GLU A 12 -34.79 -21.07 16.30
CA GLU A 12 -34.57 -20.39 15.02
C GLU A 12 -33.66 -19.15 15.06
N ARG A 13 -33.07 -18.77 16.20
CA ARG A 13 -32.20 -17.61 16.30
C ARG A 13 -30.70 -17.93 16.36
N ARG A 14 -30.26 -19.16 16.10
CA ARG A 14 -28.85 -19.57 16.12
C ARG A 14 -28.24 -19.89 14.76
N ALA A 15 -28.91 -19.61 13.66
CA ALA A 15 -28.41 -19.95 12.32
C ALA A 15 -28.02 -18.76 11.45
N ALA A 16 -27.84 -17.57 11.98
CA ALA A 16 -27.51 -16.37 11.19
C ALA A 16 -26.09 -15.82 11.43
N HIS A 17 -25.20 -16.57 12.07
CA HIS A 17 -23.76 -16.30 11.98
C HIS A 17 -23.16 -17.17 10.89
N ARG A 18 -23.69 -17.06 9.68
CA ARG A 18 -22.95 -17.46 8.50
C ARG A 18 -21.75 -16.53 8.42
N ARG A 19 -20.56 -17.09 8.69
CA ARG A 19 -19.28 -16.55 8.32
C ARG A 19 -19.42 -16.01 6.90
N ALA A 20 -19.41 -14.69 6.73
CA ALA A 20 -19.15 -14.07 5.45
C ALA A 20 -17.78 -14.61 5.03
N ARG A 21 -17.76 -15.65 4.21
CA ARG A 21 -16.56 -16.06 3.49
C ARG A 21 -16.19 -14.82 2.69
N CYS A 22 -15.04 -14.26 2.95
CA CYS A 22 -14.39 -13.29 2.08
C CYS A 22 -14.40 -13.92 0.67
N ARG A 23 -15.33 -13.48 -0.17
CA ARG A 23 -15.59 -14.09 -1.49
C ARG A 23 -14.53 -13.70 -2.51
N TYR A 24 -13.60 -12.80 -2.16
CA TYR A 24 -12.58 -12.29 -3.05
C TYR A 24 -11.28 -12.06 -2.29
N CYS A 25 -10.52 -13.13 -2.10
CA CYS A 25 -9.08 -13.03 -1.87
C CYS A 25 -8.37 -13.15 -3.23
N GLY A 26 -8.77 -12.31 -4.19
CA GLY A 26 -8.00 -12.11 -5.41
C GLY A 26 -6.79 -11.21 -5.11
N PRO A 27 -5.71 -11.33 -5.88
CA PRO A 27 -4.57 -10.43 -5.74
C PRO A 27 -5.03 -9.00 -6.03
N VAL A 28 -4.72 -8.06 -5.13
CA VAL A 28 -4.95 -6.64 -5.34
C VAL A 28 -4.14 -6.17 -6.54
N HIS A 29 -4.79 -5.49 -7.49
CA HIS A 29 -4.14 -4.99 -8.68
C HIS A 29 -3.73 -3.53 -8.52
N LEU A 30 -2.42 -3.26 -8.58
CA LEU A 30 -1.86 -1.92 -8.63
C LEU A 30 -1.85 -1.42 -10.06
N LYS A 31 -2.48 -0.27 -10.35
CA LYS A 31 -2.56 0.29 -11.70
C LYS A 31 -1.41 1.23 -12.02
N THR A 32 -1.20 2.24 -11.19
CA THR A 32 -0.19 3.27 -11.45
C THR A 32 0.50 3.70 -10.18
N LEU A 33 1.79 4.00 -10.31
CA LEU A 33 2.60 4.64 -9.27
C LEU A 33 3.16 5.93 -9.85
N THR A 34 2.77 7.07 -9.30
CA THR A 34 3.30 8.38 -9.69
C THR A 34 4.23 8.90 -8.60
N ILE A 35 5.44 9.27 -8.98
CA ILE A 35 6.51 9.71 -8.09
C ILE A 35 6.97 11.10 -8.52
N LYS A 36 7.04 12.05 -7.60
CA LYS A 36 7.49 13.42 -7.86
C LYS A 36 8.29 13.97 -6.68
N GLY A 37 9.46 14.50 -6.95
CA GLY A 37 10.31 15.09 -5.92
C GLY A 37 10.84 14.08 -4.89
N PHE A 38 10.75 12.79 -5.16
CA PHE A 38 11.14 11.72 -4.24
C PHE A 38 12.49 11.14 -4.65
N LYS A 39 13.47 11.23 -3.77
CA LYS A 39 14.85 10.75 -3.95
C LYS A 39 15.47 11.18 -5.29
N SER A 40 15.65 10.27 -6.26
CA SER A 40 16.19 10.58 -7.58
C SER A 40 15.15 11.12 -8.58
N PHE A 41 13.88 11.10 -8.25
CA PHE A 41 12.79 11.54 -9.13
C PHE A 41 12.47 13.03 -8.94
N ALA A 42 13.25 13.90 -9.56
CA ALA A 42 13.02 15.35 -9.53
C ALA A 42 11.73 15.74 -10.25
N SER A 43 11.48 15.15 -11.42
CA SER A 43 10.29 15.38 -12.24
C SER A 43 9.22 14.34 -11.95
N SER A 44 7.98 14.65 -12.26
CA SER A 44 6.88 13.69 -12.14
C SER A 44 7.09 12.52 -13.09
N THR A 45 7.12 11.32 -12.54
CA THR A 45 7.27 10.06 -13.27
C THR A 45 6.10 9.15 -12.92
N THR A 46 5.39 8.66 -13.92
CA THR A 46 4.28 7.72 -13.73
C THR A 46 4.65 6.37 -14.30
N LEU A 47 4.62 5.36 -13.47
CA LEU A 47 4.81 3.96 -13.82
C LEU A 47 3.43 3.31 -13.93
N ARG A 48 3.15 2.70 -15.07
CA ARG A 48 1.96 1.86 -15.26
C ARG A 48 2.31 0.43 -14.90
N LEU A 49 1.50 -0.17 -14.07
CA LEU A 49 1.67 -1.53 -13.57
C LEU A 49 0.59 -2.39 -14.22
N GLU A 50 1.00 -3.26 -15.13
CA GLU A 50 0.08 -4.18 -15.79
C GLU A 50 -0.27 -5.37 -14.87
N PRO A 51 -1.41 -6.03 -15.09
CA PRO A 51 -1.75 -7.26 -14.37
C PRO A 51 -0.65 -8.33 -14.49
N GLY A 52 -0.34 -8.99 -13.39
CA GLY A 52 0.70 -10.01 -13.34
C GLY A 52 2.03 -9.48 -12.83
N ILE A 53 3.13 -9.82 -13.49
CA ILE A 53 4.49 -9.47 -13.04
C ILE A 53 4.98 -8.22 -13.77
N THR A 54 5.37 -7.20 -13.00
CA THR A 54 6.04 -6.00 -13.53
C THR A 54 7.50 -6.01 -13.08
N ALA A 55 8.43 -5.93 -14.05
CA ALA A 55 9.85 -5.87 -13.77
C ALA A 55 10.38 -4.44 -13.97
N VAL A 56 11.12 -3.92 -12.98
CA VAL A 56 11.85 -2.65 -13.07
C VAL A 56 13.31 -2.95 -13.31
N VAL A 57 13.77 -2.66 -14.52
CA VAL A 57 15.15 -2.96 -14.97
C VAL A 57 15.93 -1.68 -15.27
N GLY A 58 17.23 -1.74 -15.11
CA GLY A 58 18.14 -0.62 -15.41
C GLY A 58 19.52 -0.82 -14.79
N PRO A 59 20.51 0.00 -15.13
CA PRO A 59 21.84 -0.07 -14.56
C PRO A 59 21.84 0.27 -13.05
N ASN A 60 22.94 -0.05 -12.37
CA ASN A 60 23.10 0.33 -10.96
C ASN A 60 23.10 1.87 -10.84
N GLY A 61 22.46 2.38 -9.81
CA GLY A 61 22.32 3.83 -9.59
C GLY A 61 21.20 4.51 -10.39
N SER A 62 20.46 3.80 -11.25
CA SER A 62 19.38 4.38 -12.06
C SER A 62 18.09 4.70 -11.29
N GLY A 63 18.04 4.41 -10.00
CA GLY A 63 16.86 4.69 -9.16
C GLY A 63 15.86 3.53 -9.04
N LYS A 64 16.18 2.32 -9.53
CA LYS A 64 15.30 1.14 -9.40
C LYS A 64 14.81 0.92 -7.96
N SER A 65 15.72 0.93 -7.02
CA SER A 65 15.39 0.74 -5.60
C SER A 65 14.54 1.90 -5.04
N ASN A 66 14.61 3.09 -5.62
CA ASN A 66 13.81 4.22 -5.21
C ASN A 66 12.33 4.07 -5.60
N VAL A 67 12.01 3.24 -6.61
CA VAL A 67 10.64 2.88 -6.95
C VAL A 67 10.02 2.03 -5.84
N VAL A 68 10.77 1.04 -5.33
CA VAL A 68 10.34 0.20 -4.20
C VAL A 68 10.17 1.05 -2.94
N ASP A 69 11.13 1.94 -2.67
CA ASP A 69 11.04 2.86 -1.53
C ASP A 69 9.81 3.77 -1.63
N ALA A 70 9.49 4.29 -2.82
CA ALA A 70 8.31 5.12 -3.05
C ALA A 70 7.02 4.34 -2.78
N LEU A 71 6.96 3.08 -3.24
CA LEU A 71 5.82 2.21 -3.02
C LEU A 71 5.59 1.93 -1.53
N THR A 72 6.62 1.50 -0.80
CA THR A 72 6.52 1.26 0.65
C THR A 72 6.18 2.54 1.41
N TRP A 73 6.75 3.66 0.99
CA TRP A 73 6.54 4.94 1.64
C TRP A 73 5.08 5.44 1.52
N VAL A 74 4.46 5.36 0.32
CA VAL A 74 3.07 5.80 0.12
C VAL A 74 2.09 4.91 0.88
N MET A 75 2.44 3.64 1.09
CA MET A 75 1.62 2.68 1.83
C MET A 75 1.77 2.80 3.37
N GLY A 76 2.59 3.72 3.86
CA GLY A 76 2.62 4.08 5.27
C GLY A 76 3.93 3.82 6.02
N GLU A 77 5.02 3.46 5.33
CA GLU A 77 6.33 3.30 5.97
C GLU A 77 6.78 4.61 6.65
N GLN A 78 7.10 4.53 7.94
CA GLN A 78 7.54 5.66 8.76
C GLN A 78 9.04 5.59 9.11
N GLY A 79 9.67 4.47 8.91
CA GLY A 79 11.08 4.26 9.23
C GLY A 79 12.00 4.86 8.18
N ALA A 80 12.73 5.94 8.48
CA ALA A 80 13.72 6.50 7.56
C ALA A 80 14.79 5.46 7.17
N LYS A 81 15.19 4.58 8.09
CA LYS A 81 16.15 3.50 7.84
C LYS A 81 15.64 2.49 6.80
N ASN A 82 14.36 2.15 6.84
CA ASN A 82 13.74 1.24 5.88
C ASN A 82 13.70 1.84 4.47
N LEU A 83 13.76 3.18 4.39
CA LEU A 83 13.86 3.94 3.15
C LEU A 83 15.28 4.31 2.80
N ARG A 84 16.28 3.70 3.45
CA ARG A 84 17.72 3.95 3.21
C ARG A 84 18.08 5.42 3.40
N GLY A 85 17.46 6.11 4.37
CA GLY A 85 17.72 7.49 4.75
C GLY A 85 18.13 7.63 6.21
N GLY A 86 18.81 8.72 6.55
CA GLY A 86 19.11 9.11 7.93
C GLY A 86 17.94 9.81 8.61
N SER A 87 17.17 10.57 7.82
CA SER A 87 15.97 11.27 8.24
C SER A 87 14.84 11.11 7.22
N MET A 88 13.60 11.40 7.64
CA MET A 88 12.47 11.33 6.74
C MET A 88 12.56 12.40 5.62
N ALA A 89 13.22 13.53 5.88
CA ALA A 89 13.43 14.57 4.88
C ALA A 89 14.36 14.12 3.72
N ASP A 90 15.15 13.07 3.93
CA ASP A 90 16.08 12.53 2.91
C ASP A 90 15.35 11.87 1.74
N VAL A 91 14.04 11.62 1.87
CA VAL A 91 13.21 11.15 0.75
C VAL A 91 12.93 12.28 -0.27
N ILE A 92 13.12 13.55 0.12
CA ILE A 92 12.90 14.68 -0.78
C ILE A 92 14.13 14.87 -1.66
N PHE A 93 13.93 15.08 -2.96
CA PHE A 93 15.02 15.31 -3.91
C PHE A 93 15.91 16.47 -3.45
N ALA A 94 17.18 16.15 -3.19
CA ALA A 94 18.15 17.07 -2.61
C ALA A 94 18.82 18.01 -3.63
N GLY A 95 18.48 17.86 -4.93
CA GLY A 95 19.15 18.54 -6.02
C GLY A 95 20.21 17.66 -6.68
N ALA A 96 20.45 17.86 -7.96
CA ALA A 96 21.52 17.19 -8.71
C ALA A 96 21.89 18.01 -9.96
N GLY A 97 23.18 18.27 -10.16
CA GLY A 97 23.66 19.07 -11.27
C GLY A 97 23.04 20.47 -11.30
N SER A 98 22.36 20.83 -12.39
CA SER A 98 21.66 22.11 -12.54
C SER A 98 20.26 22.15 -11.91
N ARG A 99 19.77 21.05 -11.35
CA ARG A 99 18.44 20.96 -10.76
C ARG A 99 18.49 21.29 -9.27
N PRO A 100 17.80 22.34 -8.80
CA PRO A 100 17.77 22.69 -7.39
C PRO A 100 17.05 21.64 -6.55
N ALA A 101 17.32 21.65 -5.25
CA ALA A 101 16.56 20.89 -4.28
C ALA A 101 15.09 21.28 -4.29
N LEU A 102 14.21 20.27 -4.10
CA LEU A 102 12.77 20.51 -4.06
C LEU A 102 12.28 20.72 -2.62
N GLY A 103 11.15 21.42 -2.50
CA GLY A 103 10.51 21.68 -1.21
C GLY A 103 9.61 20.55 -0.69
N ARG A 104 9.29 19.58 -1.55
CA ARG A 104 8.42 18.45 -1.18
C ARG A 104 8.67 17.22 -2.03
N ALA A 105 8.30 16.07 -1.48
CA ALA A 105 8.14 14.82 -2.19
C ALA A 105 6.66 14.42 -2.18
N GLU A 106 6.20 13.86 -3.29
CA GLU A 106 4.83 13.38 -3.46
C GLU A 106 4.84 12.04 -4.19
N VAL A 107 4.13 11.06 -3.63
CA VAL A 107 3.92 9.75 -4.25
C VAL A 107 2.44 9.43 -4.21
N SER A 108 1.90 8.97 -5.33
CA SER A 108 0.52 8.54 -5.47
C SER A 108 0.47 7.13 -6.04
N LEU A 109 -0.30 6.26 -5.40
CA LEU A 109 -0.55 4.88 -5.81
C LEU A 109 -2.02 4.71 -6.15
N THR A 110 -2.33 4.30 -7.38
CA THR A 110 -3.70 3.97 -7.79
C THR A 110 -3.87 2.46 -7.83
N ILE A 111 -4.90 1.99 -7.16
CA ILE A 111 -5.28 0.59 -6.99
C ILE A 111 -6.59 0.36 -7.73
N ASP A 112 -6.67 -0.72 -8.50
CA ASP A 112 -7.91 -1.20 -9.09
C ASP A 112 -8.78 -1.82 -7.99
N ASN A 113 -10.00 -1.33 -7.87
CA ASN A 113 -10.99 -1.82 -6.92
C ASN A 113 -12.30 -2.25 -7.60
N THR A 114 -12.24 -2.62 -8.87
CA THR A 114 -13.41 -3.11 -9.61
C THR A 114 -14.00 -4.37 -8.97
N ASP A 115 -13.16 -5.17 -8.32
CA ASP A 115 -13.56 -6.38 -7.60
C ASP A 115 -14.03 -6.11 -6.15
N GLY A 116 -14.03 -4.85 -5.70
CA GLY A 116 -14.48 -4.46 -4.37
C GLY A 116 -13.62 -5.02 -3.22
N VAL A 117 -12.33 -5.24 -3.46
CA VAL A 117 -11.38 -5.76 -2.45
C VAL A 117 -11.14 -4.75 -1.34
N LEU A 118 -11.08 -3.47 -1.69
CA LEU A 118 -11.00 -2.38 -0.72
C LEU A 118 -12.41 -2.04 -0.20
N PRO A 119 -12.59 -1.84 1.13
CA PRO A 119 -13.89 -1.54 1.74
C PRO A 119 -14.29 -0.06 1.51
N ILE A 120 -14.28 0.36 0.26
CA ILE A 120 -14.63 1.71 -0.18
C ILE A 120 -15.38 1.62 -1.51
N ASP A 121 -16.43 2.42 -1.66
CA ASP A 121 -17.33 2.37 -2.82
C ASP A 121 -16.79 3.18 -4.00
N TYR A 122 -15.61 2.78 -4.47
CA TYR A 122 -14.96 3.32 -5.68
C TYR A 122 -14.31 2.19 -6.48
N THR A 123 -14.40 2.26 -7.81
CA THR A 123 -13.76 1.30 -8.72
C THR A 123 -12.25 1.48 -8.84
N GLU A 124 -11.76 2.67 -8.51
CA GLU A 124 -10.34 3.00 -8.37
C GLU A 124 -10.11 3.76 -7.07
N VAL A 125 -9.04 3.40 -6.38
CA VAL A 125 -8.63 4.07 -5.14
C VAL A 125 -7.21 4.60 -5.32
N THR A 126 -7.05 5.92 -5.19
CA THR A 126 -5.74 6.57 -5.23
C THR A 126 -5.35 7.02 -3.84
N ILE A 127 -4.26 6.46 -3.33
CA ILE A 127 -3.62 6.85 -2.08
C ILE A 127 -2.46 7.77 -2.40
N SER A 128 -2.39 8.93 -1.78
CA SER A 128 -1.29 9.88 -1.98
C SER A 128 -0.66 10.27 -0.65
N ARG A 129 0.66 10.41 -0.66
CA ARG A 129 1.42 10.95 0.46
C ARG A 129 2.30 12.09 -0.03
N THR A 130 2.28 13.19 0.69
CA THR A 130 3.16 14.35 0.47
C THR A 130 3.94 14.63 1.73
N LEU A 131 5.25 14.85 1.60
CA LEU A 131 6.12 15.30 2.67
C LEU A 131 6.72 16.66 2.29
N PHE A 132 6.66 17.60 3.21
CA PHE A 132 7.23 18.93 3.03
C PHE A 132 8.60 19.05 3.71
N ARG A 133 9.55 19.74 3.09
CA ARG A 133 10.90 19.94 3.64
C ARG A 133 10.89 20.69 4.98
N GLY A 134 9.92 21.58 5.17
CA GLY A 134 9.72 22.28 6.45
C GLY A 134 9.07 21.44 7.55
N GLY A 135 8.82 20.15 7.29
CA GLY A 135 8.14 19.24 8.19
C GLY A 135 6.66 19.06 7.86
N GLY A 136 6.09 17.97 8.35
CA GLY A 136 4.70 17.60 8.10
C GLY A 136 4.52 16.66 6.91
N SER A 137 3.64 15.69 7.08
CA SER A 137 3.18 14.77 6.02
C SER A 137 1.67 14.89 5.88
N GLU A 138 1.21 14.88 4.64
CA GLU A 138 -0.21 14.82 4.30
C GLU A 138 -0.51 13.49 3.62
N TYR A 139 -1.62 12.88 3.98
CA TYR A 139 -2.18 11.69 3.35
C TYR A 139 -3.53 12.01 2.74
N ARG A 140 -3.81 11.42 1.58
CA ARG A 140 -5.10 11.59 0.89
C ARG A 140 -5.55 10.25 0.31
N ILE A 141 -6.86 10.00 0.37
CA ILE A 141 -7.54 8.91 -0.33
C ILE A 141 -8.52 9.55 -1.30
N ASN A 142 -8.36 9.27 -2.59
CA ASN A 142 -9.16 9.89 -3.67
C ASN A 142 -9.24 11.43 -3.58
N GLY A 143 -8.11 12.07 -3.22
CA GLY A 143 -8.02 13.53 -3.07
C GLY A 143 -8.52 14.08 -1.73
N THR A 144 -9.22 13.29 -0.93
CA THR A 144 -9.70 13.69 0.40
C THR A 144 -8.60 13.48 1.44
N ALA A 145 -8.31 14.52 2.22
CA ALA A 145 -7.32 14.43 3.30
C ALA A 145 -7.75 13.40 4.36
N CYS A 146 -6.79 12.58 4.79
CA CYS A 146 -6.99 11.52 5.78
C CYS A 146 -5.77 11.38 6.68
N ARG A 147 -5.86 10.52 7.69
CA ARG A 147 -4.74 10.19 8.57
C ARG A 147 -3.98 8.98 8.05
N LEU A 148 -2.74 8.83 8.49
CA LEU A 148 -1.95 7.62 8.22
C LEU A 148 -2.70 6.35 8.62
N LEU A 149 -3.36 6.37 9.78
CA LEU A 149 -4.12 5.23 10.28
C LEU A 149 -5.23 4.81 9.32
N ASP A 150 -5.93 5.78 8.71
CA ASP A 150 -6.99 5.51 7.74
C ASP A 150 -6.45 4.78 6.50
N VAL A 151 -5.24 5.14 6.05
CA VAL A 151 -4.53 4.43 4.96
C VAL A 151 -4.15 3.02 5.38
N GLN A 152 -3.61 2.86 6.57
CA GLN A 152 -3.18 1.56 7.11
C GLN A 152 -4.37 0.62 7.30
N GLU A 153 -5.49 1.10 7.83
CA GLU A 153 -6.73 0.33 7.97
C GLU A 153 -7.26 -0.10 6.61
N LEU A 154 -7.35 0.83 5.63
CA LEU A 154 -7.80 0.52 4.27
C LEU A 154 -6.96 -0.58 3.63
N LEU A 155 -5.64 -0.56 3.80
CA LEU A 155 -4.73 -1.53 3.21
C LEU A 155 -4.67 -2.85 4.00
N SER A 156 -4.88 -2.84 5.33
CA SER A 156 -4.84 -4.04 6.16
C SER A 156 -5.95 -5.03 5.83
N ASP A 157 -7.13 -4.54 5.50
CA ASP A 157 -8.29 -5.36 5.14
C ASP A 157 -8.09 -6.14 3.83
N THR A 158 -7.18 -5.68 2.97
CA THR A 158 -6.89 -6.30 1.68
C THR A 158 -5.78 -7.35 1.72
N GLY A 159 -5.11 -7.51 2.85
CA GLY A 159 -3.90 -8.32 2.94
C GLY A 159 -2.65 -7.66 2.31
N LEU A 160 -2.79 -6.50 1.64
CA LEU A 160 -1.67 -5.73 1.09
C LEU A 160 -0.66 -5.38 2.19
N GLY A 161 -1.13 -5.04 3.39
CA GLY A 161 -0.25 -4.78 4.53
C GLY A 161 0.57 -6.02 4.95
N ARG A 162 0.07 -7.23 4.74
CA ARG A 162 0.80 -8.49 4.98
C ARG A 162 1.70 -8.86 3.81
N GLN A 163 1.27 -8.60 2.58
CA GLN A 163 2.05 -8.85 1.37
C GLN A 163 3.22 -7.88 1.19
N MET A 164 3.22 -6.74 1.88
CA MET A 164 4.35 -5.81 1.87
C MET A 164 5.62 -6.37 2.50
N HIS A 165 5.51 -7.36 3.38
CA HIS A 165 6.66 -8.12 3.85
C HIS A 165 7.31 -8.97 2.74
N VAL A 166 6.65 -9.12 1.59
CA VAL A 166 7.14 -9.84 0.39
C VAL A 166 7.78 -8.89 -0.64
N ILE A 167 7.86 -7.59 -0.39
CA ILE A 167 8.72 -6.71 -1.19
C ILE A 167 10.16 -7.02 -0.81
N VAL A 168 10.75 -7.94 -1.55
CA VAL A 168 12.12 -8.37 -1.36
C VAL A 168 13.03 -7.26 -1.83
N GLY A 169 13.59 -6.51 -0.89
CA GLY A 169 14.64 -5.54 -1.17
C GLY A 169 15.93 -6.24 -1.63
N GLN A 170 16.80 -5.48 -2.26
CA GLN A 170 18.13 -5.97 -2.68
C GLN A 170 18.87 -6.55 -1.47
N GLY A 171 19.33 -7.81 -1.56
CA GLY A 171 20.04 -8.53 -0.49
C GLY A 171 19.16 -9.40 0.41
N GLN A 172 17.82 -9.40 0.25
CA GLN A 172 16.93 -10.27 1.02
C GLN A 172 16.48 -11.52 0.23
N LEU A 173 16.87 -11.62 -1.04
CA LEU A 173 16.51 -12.77 -1.87
C LEU A 173 17.05 -14.10 -1.30
N ASP A 174 18.26 -14.08 -0.76
CA ASP A 174 18.89 -15.27 -0.18
C ASP A 174 18.14 -15.77 1.05
N ALA A 175 17.57 -14.87 1.85
CA ALA A 175 16.77 -15.24 3.01
C ALA A 175 15.42 -15.86 2.61
N VAL A 176 14.82 -15.41 1.50
CA VAL A 176 13.56 -15.94 0.98
C VAL A 176 13.77 -17.28 0.28
N LEU A 177 14.89 -17.44 -0.45
CA LEU A 177 15.22 -18.68 -1.15
C LEU A 177 15.72 -19.80 -0.22
N SER A 178 16.23 -19.44 0.97
CA SER A 178 16.68 -20.39 1.99
C SER A 178 15.61 -20.73 3.05
N ALA A 179 14.44 -20.09 3.01
CA ALA A 179 13.32 -20.46 3.85
C ALA A 179 12.77 -21.81 3.37
N THR A 180 13.09 -22.86 4.10
CA THR A 180 12.39 -24.17 3.98
C THR A 180 10.96 -24.00 4.49
N PRO A 181 9.97 -24.54 3.80
CA PRO A 181 8.63 -24.64 4.37
C PRO A 181 8.73 -25.56 5.59
N GLU A 182 8.64 -25.00 6.78
CA GLU A 182 8.37 -25.79 7.97
C GLU A 182 6.85 -25.96 8.11
N ASP A 183 6.47 -27.20 8.39
CA ASP A 183 5.15 -27.82 8.52
C ASP A 183 4.04 -27.00 9.17
#